data_dc87d25fb732d9c213a5bb854ceb4ad5
#
_entry.id   dc87d25fb732d9c213a5bb854ceb4ad5
#
_cell.length_a   1.000
_cell.length_b   1.000
_cell.length_c   1.000
_cell.angle_alpha   90.00
_cell.angle_beta   90.00
_cell.angle_gamma   90.00
#
_symmetry.space_group_name_H-M   'P 1'
#
loop_
_entity.id
_entity.type
_entity.pdbx_description
1 polymer ?
#
loop_
_entity_poly.entity_id
_entity_poly.type
_entity_poly.pdbx_seq_one_letter_code
_entity_poly.pdbx_strand_id
1 'polypeptide(L)'
;MRKGGWWLALGMFSASALATCPDWPPARGRQETSRLHQQIVAWKEAYWRQGASGVSDDVYDQLTLRLAQWRQCFPGATPEDDDLPPPTGDARHPVAHTGVRKLADEDSVARWMKNKSDLWIQPKVDGVAVTLVYRQGRLVQAISRGDGLRGEAWTARARQIPALEKVMTGELADSVLQGELFLRRGGHVQQQAGGMNARAKVAGLMMRADAAAALSQLDVFIWAWPDGPSDMRRRQQLLTQAGFKYSGQYTHPVSSIEQVAQWRQRWYRSPLPFVSDGVIVREGREPPGRVWSPGKGEWLAAWKYPPASRVMQVRAIRFSTGRSGRQRGGRA
;
A
#
# COMPACT_ATOMS: atom_id res chain seq x y z
N MET A 1 14.40 54.83 -41.50
CA MET A 1 15.01 53.48 -41.59
C MET A 1 14.69 52.73 -40.30
N ARG A 2 13.69 51.85 -40.31
CA ARG A 2 13.22 51.04 -39.14
C ARG A 2 13.84 49.63 -39.30
N LYS A 3 14.66 49.20 -38.34
CA LYS A 3 15.18 47.83 -38.25
C LYS A 3 14.22 47.06 -37.36
N GLY A 4 13.46 46.11 -37.91
CA GLY A 4 12.66 45.14 -37.17
C GLY A 4 13.55 43.99 -36.68
N GLY A 5 13.51 43.80 -35.37
CA GLY A 5 14.12 42.61 -34.74
C GLY A 5 13.07 41.49 -34.61
N TRP A 6 13.32 40.36 -35.24
CA TRP A 6 12.53 39.16 -35.10
C TRP A 6 13.03 38.41 -33.86
N TRP A 7 12.17 38.25 -32.88
CA TRP A 7 12.38 37.36 -31.75
C TRP A 7 11.85 35.96 -32.12
N LEU A 8 12.76 35.03 -32.32
CA LEU A 8 12.41 33.62 -32.40
C LEU A 8 12.14 33.11 -30.97
N ALA A 9 10.88 32.86 -30.67
CA ALA A 9 10.47 32.14 -29.47
C ALA A 9 10.77 30.65 -29.69
N LEU A 10 11.85 30.13 -29.08
CA LEU A 10 12.08 28.69 -28.95
C LEU A 10 11.05 28.13 -27.96
N GLY A 11 9.99 27.55 -28.46
CA GLY A 11 9.09 26.73 -27.67
C GLY A 11 9.80 25.47 -27.18
N MET A 12 10.12 25.42 -25.90
CA MET A 12 10.52 24.17 -25.25
C MET A 12 9.28 23.26 -25.20
N PHE A 13 9.15 22.35 -26.14
CA PHE A 13 8.28 21.20 -26.01
C PHE A 13 8.87 20.30 -24.94
N SER A 14 8.32 20.37 -23.73
CA SER A 14 8.51 19.30 -22.73
C SER A 14 7.87 18.04 -23.30
N ALA A 15 8.67 17.17 -23.90
CA ALA A 15 8.25 15.84 -24.25
C ALA A 15 7.96 15.08 -22.95
N SER A 16 6.70 15.06 -22.56
CA SER A 16 6.21 14.04 -21.63
C SER A 16 6.61 12.70 -22.22
N ALA A 17 7.50 11.96 -21.54
CA ALA A 17 7.83 10.61 -21.92
C ALA A 17 6.58 9.75 -21.78
N LEU A 18 5.72 9.77 -22.79
CA LEU A 18 4.70 8.76 -22.98
C LEU A 18 5.45 7.44 -23.07
N ALA A 19 5.27 6.57 -22.09
CA ALA A 19 5.84 5.24 -22.11
C ALA A 19 5.39 4.57 -23.41
N THR A 20 6.34 4.41 -24.35
CA THR A 20 6.06 3.90 -25.69
C THR A 20 5.59 2.45 -25.58
N CYS A 21 4.50 2.13 -26.27
CA CYS A 21 4.05 0.75 -26.42
C CYS A 21 5.15 -0.11 -27.05
N PRO A 22 5.31 -1.37 -26.62
CA PRO A 22 6.23 -2.28 -27.27
C PRO A 22 5.87 -2.46 -28.75
N ASP A 23 6.89 -2.48 -29.60
CA ASP A 23 6.74 -2.74 -31.04
C ASP A 23 6.52 -4.24 -31.30
N TRP A 24 5.32 -4.71 -30.92
CA TRP A 24 4.90 -6.10 -31.11
C TRP A 24 3.68 -6.17 -32.03
N PRO A 25 3.58 -7.23 -32.84
CA PRO A 25 2.31 -7.53 -33.51
C PRO A 25 1.17 -7.66 -32.48
N PRO A 26 -0.05 -7.20 -32.79
CA PRO A 26 -1.18 -7.19 -31.84
C PRO A 26 -1.46 -8.53 -31.16
N ALA A 27 -1.31 -9.64 -31.90
CA ALA A 27 -1.50 -10.99 -31.34
C ALA A 27 -0.45 -11.31 -30.26
N ARG A 28 0.82 -11.01 -30.52
CA ARG A 28 1.90 -11.16 -29.54
C ARG A 28 1.71 -10.23 -28.34
N GLY A 29 1.33 -8.97 -28.58
CA GLY A 29 1.06 -8.01 -27.51
C GLY A 29 -0.01 -8.49 -26.55
N ARG A 30 -1.13 -9.00 -27.04
CA ARG A 30 -2.17 -9.61 -26.21
C ARG A 30 -1.68 -10.84 -25.46
N GLN A 31 -0.92 -11.72 -26.10
CA GLN A 31 -0.36 -12.91 -25.45
C GLN A 31 0.58 -12.57 -24.30
N GLU A 32 1.52 -11.63 -24.50
CA GLU A 32 2.46 -11.21 -23.44
C GLU A 32 1.75 -10.45 -22.31
N THR A 33 0.73 -9.66 -22.62
CA THR A 33 -0.10 -8.99 -21.62
C THR A 33 -0.86 -10.01 -20.75
N SER A 34 -1.48 -11.00 -21.38
CA SER A 34 -2.17 -12.10 -20.68
C SER A 34 -1.22 -12.92 -19.81
N ARG A 35 -0.01 -13.19 -20.32
CA ARG A 35 1.02 -13.93 -19.59
C ARG A 35 1.50 -13.16 -18.35
N LEU A 36 1.76 -11.87 -18.49
CA LEU A 36 2.14 -11.02 -17.34
C LEU A 36 1.04 -10.94 -16.32
N HIS A 37 -0.21 -10.81 -16.73
CA HIS A 37 -1.38 -10.83 -15.86
C HIS A 37 -1.46 -12.14 -15.06
N GLN A 38 -1.39 -13.32 -15.71
CA GLN A 38 -1.39 -14.61 -15.04
C GLN A 38 -0.26 -14.74 -14.01
N GLN A 39 0.91 -14.21 -14.34
CA GLN A 39 2.05 -14.21 -13.41
C GLN A 39 1.79 -13.34 -12.17
N ILE A 40 1.20 -12.16 -12.35
CA ILE A 40 0.84 -11.26 -11.25
C ILE A 40 -0.24 -11.90 -10.37
N VAL A 41 -1.24 -12.55 -10.97
CA VAL A 41 -2.27 -13.31 -10.23
C VAL A 41 -1.64 -14.43 -9.40
N ALA A 42 -0.75 -15.22 -9.99
CA ALA A 42 -0.06 -16.29 -9.29
C ALA A 42 0.78 -15.78 -8.10
N TRP A 43 1.45 -14.64 -8.24
CA TRP A 43 2.17 -14.00 -7.13
C TRP A 43 1.24 -13.47 -6.05
N LYS A 44 0.09 -12.90 -6.43
CA LYS A 44 -0.96 -12.51 -5.48
C LYS A 44 -1.42 -13.71 -4.65
N GLU A 45 -1.77 -14.82 -5.30
CA GLU A 45 -2.20 -16.04 -4.62
C GLU A 45 -1.11 -16.60 -3.68
N ALA A 46 0.13 -16.70 -4.16
CA ALA A 46 1.25 -17.16 -3.33
C ALA A 46 1.46 -16.26 -2.11
N TYR A 47 1.40 -14.96 -2.29
CA TYR A 47 1.48 -13.98 -1.21
C TYR A 47 0.39 -14.20 -0.16
N TRP A 48 -0.86 -14.37 -0.59
CA TRP A 48 -2.00 -14.53 0.31
C TRP A 48 -2.04 -15.89 1.00
N ARG A 49 -1.64 -16.97 0.30
CA ARG A 49 -1.67 -18.33 0.86
C ARG A 49 -0.43 -18.70 1.67
N GLN A 50 0.74 -18.17 1.31
CA GLN A 50 2.03 -18.59 1.85
C GLN A 50 2.79 -17.48 2.57
N GLY A 51 2.27 -16.25 2.56
CA GLY A 51 2.95 -15.08 3.12
C GLY A 51 4.18 -14.63 2.34
N ALA A 52 4.43 -15.21 1.16
CA ALA A 52 5.56 -14.87 0.30
C ALA A 52 5.20 -15.08 -1.17
N SER A 53 5.41 -14.07 -1.99
CA SER A 53 5.15 -14.12 -3.44
C SER A 53 6.32 -14.63 -4.27
N GLY A 54 7.51 -14.80 -3.66
CA GLY A 54 8.75 -15.11 -4.38
C GLY A 54 9.30 -13.92 -5.20
N VAL A 55 8.67 -12.77 -5.10
CA VAL A 55 9.08 -11.52 -5.77
C VAL A 55 9.06 -10.37 -4.76
N SER A 56 9.97 -9.41 -4.89
CA SER A 56 9.96 -8.21 -4.03
C SER A 56 8.78 -7.29 -4.38
N ASP A 57 8.31 -6.51 -3.40
CA ASP A 57 7.21 -5.56 -3.61
C ASP A 57 7.52 -4.54 -4.71
N ASP A 58 8.78 -4.09 -4.82
CA ASP A 58 9.22 -3.17 -5.88
C ASP A 58 9.08 -3.79 -7.28
N VAL A 59 9.48 -5.06 -7.45
CA VAL A 59 9.35 -5.78 -8.72
C VAL A 59 7.87 -6.02 -9.03
N TYR A 60 7.09 -6.40 -8.04
CA TYR A 60 5.65 -6.59 -8.17
C TYR A 60 4.96 -5.30 -8.64
N ASP A 61 5.26 -4.16 -7.99
CA ASP A 61 4.69 -2.85 -8.34
C ASP A 61 5.11 -2.41 -9.76
N GLN A 62 6.38 -2.57 -10.12
CA GLN A 62 6.86 -2.25 -11.48
C GLN A 62 6.14 -3.08 -12.55
N LEU A 63 5.95 -4.36 -12.32
CA LEU A 63 5.27 -5.26 -13.27
C LEU A 63 3.77 -4.99 -13.33
N THR A 64 3.15 -4.58 -12.22
CA THR A 64 1.75 -4.13 -12.20
C THR A 64 1.57 -2.84 -13.00
N LEU A 65 2.48 -1.86 -12.89
CA LEU A 65 2.48 -0.65 -13.72
C LEU A 65 2.67 -0.99 -15.20
N ARG A 66 3.59 -1.92 -15.51
CA ARG A 66 3.80 -2.41 -16.87
C ARG A 66 2.56 -3.11 -17.43
N LEU A 67 1.89 -3.92 -16.64
CA LEU A 67 0.64 -4.56 -17.04
C LEU A 67 -0.44 -3.51 -17.36
N ALA A 68 -0.60 -2.49 -16.53
CA ALA A 68 -1.54 -1.40 -16.77
C ALA A 68 -1.23 -0.67 -18.10
N GLN A 69 0.04 -0.40 -18.39
CA GLN A 69 0.46 0.17 -19.67
C GLN A 69 0.16 -0.75 -20.85
N TRP A 70 0.50 -2.04 -20.76
CA TRP A 70 0.26 -2.99 -21.85
C TRP A 70 -1.23 -3.24 -22.11
N ARG A 71 -2.10 -3.15 -21.09
CA ARG A 71 -3.56 -3.19 -21.26
C ARG A 71 -4.05 -2.03 -22.14
N GLN A 72 -3.46 -0.85 -22.00
CA GLN A 72 -3.78 0.31 -22.88
C GLN A 72 -3.27 0.07 -24.32
N CYS A 73 -2.07 -0.50 -24.47
CA CYS A 73 -1.48 -0.80 -25.78
C CYS A 73 -2.19 -1.96 -26.51
N PHE A 74 -2.68 -2.95 -25.77
CA PHE A 74 -3.24 -4.19 -26.32
C PHE A 74 -4.59 -4.50 -25.64
N PRO A 75 -5.66 -3.74 -25.96
CA PRO A 75 -6.95 -3.92 -25.32
C PRO A 75 -7.53 -5.31 -25.55
N GLY A 76 -8.34 -5.79 -24.57
CA GLY A 76 -8.98 -7.11 -24.63
C GLY A 76 -8.07 -8.30 -24.29
N ALA A 77 -6.83 -8.05 -23.86
CA ALA A 77 -5.88 -9.11 -23.51
C ALA A 77 -6.18 -9.75 -22.14
N THR A 78 -6.85 -9.04 -21.24
CA THR A 78 -7.12 -9.49 -19.85
C THR A 78 -8.41 -8.86 -19.33
N PRO A 79 -9.09 -9.46 -18.33
CA PRO A 79 -10.21 -8.82 -17.63
C PRO A 79 -9.77 -7.50 -16.97
N GLU A 80 -10.70 -6.55 -16.86
CA GLU A 80 -10.42 -5.24 -16.22
C GLU A 80 -10.40 -5.30 -14.69
N ASP A 81 -10.97 -6.32 -14.06
CA ASP A 81 -11.34 -6.40 -12.64
C ASP A 81 -10.43 -7.33 -11.83
N ASP A 82 -9.18 -6.91 -11.53
CA ASP A 82 -8.25 -7.75 -10.76
C ASP A 82 -7.57 -7.05 -9.56
N ASP A 83 -8.14 -5.98 -9.06
CA ASP A 83 -7.55 -5.27 -7.92
C ASP A 83 -7.84 -5.92 -6.54
N LEU A 84 -8.73 -6.88 -6.47
CA LEU A 84 -9.05 -7.59 -5.22
C LEU A 84 -8.34 -8.94 -5.16
N PRO A 85 -7.68 -9.27 -4.04
CA PRO A 85 -7.17 -10.62 -3.84
C PRO A 85 -8.34 -11.60 -3.78
N PRO A 86 -8.13 -12.89 -4.16
CA PRO A 86 -9.16 -13.90 -3.96
C PRO A 86 -9.53 -13.97 -2.47
N PRO A 87 -10.80 -14.22 -2.14
CA PRO A 87 -11.23 -14.34 -0.75
C PRO A 87 -10.42 -15.45 -0.07
N THR A 88 -9.65 -15.07 0.94
CA THR A 88 -8.88 -15.99 1.76
C THR A 88 -9.47 -15.95 3.16
N GLY A 89 -10.16 -16.97 3.58
CA GLY A 89 -10.77 -17.07 4.89
C GLY A 89 -12.22 -16.64 4.99
N ASP A 90 -12.86 -17.01 6.09
CA ASP A 90 -14.31 -16.89 6.31
C ASP A 90 -14.70 -15.77 7.29
N ALA A 91 -13.72 -15.08 7.90
CA ALA A 91 -14.00 -14.04 8.87
C ALA A 91 -14.54 -12.79 8.17
N ARG A 92 -15.77 -12.37 8.52
CA ARG A 92 -16.42 -11.19 7.95
C ARG A 92 -15.96 -9.92 8.65
N HIS A 93 -15.67 -8.88 7.86
CA HIS A 93 -15.44 -7.54 8.39
C HIS A 93 -16.77 -6.90 8.81
N PRO A 94 -16.89 -6.38 10.06
CA PRO A 94 -18.08 -5.61 10.47
C PRO A 94 -18.29 -4.33 9.64
N VAL A 95 -17.20 -3.73 9.21
CA VAL A 95 -17.14 -2.62 8.27
C VAL A 95 -16.16 -3.00 7.18
N ALA A 96 -16.53 -2.83 5.91
CA ALA A 96 -15.67 -3.21 4.79
C ALA A 96 -14.28 -2.54 4.92
N HIS A 97 -13.23 -3.32 4.68
CA HIS A 97 -11.86 -2.79 4.65
C HIS A 97 -11.62 -2.12 3.30
N THR A 98 -11.55 -0.79 3.30
CA THR A 98 -11.40 -0.03 2.06
C THR A 98 -9.98 -0.04 1.53
N GLY A 99 -9.84 0.13 0.21
CA GLY A 99 -8.57 0.39 -0.45
C GLY A 99 -8.23 1.87 -0.51
N VAL A 100 -7.06 2.19 -1.05
CA VAL A 100 -6.57 3.54 -1.24
C VAL A 100 -6.35 3.84 -2.72
N ARG A 101 -6.80 5.03 -3.19
CA ARG A 101 -6.49 5.52 -4.53
C ARG A 101 -4.99 5.82 -4.64
N LYS A 102 -4.30 5.20 -5.59
CA LYS A 102 -2.89 5.50 -5.87
C LYS A 102 -2.82 6.68 -6.86
N LEU A 103 -2.05 7.70 -6.50
CA LEU A 103 -1.78 8.86 -7.34
C LEU A 103 -0.32 8.82 -7.79
N ALA A 104 -0.09 9.10 -9.07
CA ALA A 104 1.21 8.86 -9.69
C ALA A 104 2.25 9.93 -9.33
N ASP A 105 1.81 11.19 -9.21
CA ASP A 105 2.68 12.36 -9.14
C ASP A 105 2.06 13.47 -8.28
N GLU A 106 2.84 14.52 -8.06
CA GLU A 106 2.46 15.70 -7.28
C GLU A 106 1.24 16.42 -7.87
N ASP A 107 1.18 16.55 -9.18
CA ASP A 107 0.04 17.20 -9.88
C ASP A 107 -1.26 16.43 -9.65
N SER A 108 -1.20 15.12 -9.65
CA SER A 108 -2.35 14.26 -9.37
C SER A 108 -2.82 14.39 -7.93
N VAL A 109 -1.90 14.54 -6.98
CA VAL A 109 -2.22 14.81 -5.57
C VAL A 109 -2.84 16.20 -5.43
N ALA A 110 -2.27 17.22 -6.06
CA ALA A 110 -2.82 18.58 -6.04
C ALA A 110 -4.24 18.63 -6.60
N ARG A 111 -4.48 17.95 -7.72
CA ARG A 111 -5.85 17.84 -8.30
C ARG A 111 -6.82 17.12 -7.36
N TRP A 112 -6.37 16.06 -6.69
CA TRP A 112 -7.20 15.32 -5.73
C TRP A 112 -7.53 16.17 -4.49
N MET A 113 -6.59 16.99 -4.02
CA MET A 113 -6.78 17.90 -2.89
C MET A 113 -7.74 19.07 -3.21
N LYS A 114 -7.88 19.42 -4.49
CA LYS A 114 -8.73 20.52 -4.91
C LYS A 114 -10.18 20.32 -4.43
N ASN A 115 -10.76 21.36 -3.84
CA ASN A 115 -12.11 21.36 -3.28
C ASN A 115 -12.30 20.43 -2.06
N LYS A 116 -11.23 19.97 -1.45
CA LYS A 116 -11.28 19.25 -0.17
C LYS A 116 -10.78 20.15 0.96
N SER A 117 -11.30 19.91 2.15
CA SER A 117 -10.93 20.64 3.37
C SER A 117 -10.55 19.65 4.48
N ASP A 118 -9.97 20.18 5.56
CA ASP A 118 -9.56 19.37 6.71
C ASP A 118 -8.68 18.17 6.28
N LEU A 119 -7.62 18.47 5.53
CA LEU A 119 -6.71 17.47 5.01
C LEU A 119 -5.60 17.14 6.02
N TRP A 120 -5.24 15.87 6.05
CA TRP A 120 -4.23 15.28 6.92
C TRP A 120 -3.29 14.40 6.12
N ILE A 121 -2.06 14.23 6.63
CA ILE A 121 -1.07 13.35 6.04
C ILE A 121 -0.60 12.31 7.05
N GLN A 122 -0.35 11.10 6.55
CA GLN A 122 0.19 9.97 7.29
C GLN A 122 1.27 9.28 6.46
N PRO A 123 2.31 8.66 7.07
CA PRO A 123 3.16 7.76 6.32
C PRO A 123 2.35 6.57 5.82
N LYS A 124 2.61 6.14 4.61
CA LYS A 124 2.08 4.88 4.11
C LYS A 124 2.93 3.73 4.65
N VAL A 125 2.55 3.25 5.83
CA VAL A 125 3.25 2.15 6.49
C VAL A 125 3.17 0.90 5.62
N ASP A 126 4.28 0.20 5.48
CA ASP A 126 4.36 -1.05 4.71
C ASP A 126 4.34 -2.26 5.66
N GLY A 127 3.24 -2.95 5.65
CA GLY A 127 2.95 -4.09 6.49
C GLY A 127 1.79 -4.91 5.94
N VAL A 128 0.93 -5.41 6.81
CA VAL A 128 -0.30 -6.11 6.40
C VAL A 128 -1.52 -5.45 7.04
N ALA A 129 -2.51 -5.19 6.21
CA ALA A 129 -3.73 -4.55 6.64
C ALA A 129 -4.58 -5.49 7.54
N VAL A 130 -5.12 -4.93 8.62
CA VAL A 130 -5.90 -5.65 9.63
C VAL A 130 -7.11 -4.84 10.06
N THR A 131 -8.23 -5.52 10.28
CA THR A 131 -9.37 -5.01 11.02
C THR A 131 -9.35 -5.58 12.43
N LEU A 132 -9.44 -4.72 13.44
CA LEU A 132 -9.51 -5.06 14.85
C LEU A 132 -10.90 -4.73 15.37
N VAL A 133 -11.54 -5.67 16.05
CA VAL A 133 -12.85 -5.50 16.64
C VAL A 133 -12.74 -5.64 18.16
N TYR A 134 -13.05 -4.56 18.85
CA TYR A 134 -13.14 -4.54 20.32
C TYR A 134 -14.59 -4.55 20.75
N ARG A 135 -14.90 -5.32 21.80
CA ARG A 135 -16.19 -5.36 22.47
C ARG A 135 -15.97 -5.46 23.97
N GLN A 136 -16.68 -4.63 24.72
CA GLN A 136 -16.52 -4.53 26.17
C GLN A 136 -15.06 -4.38 26.59
N GLY A 137 -14.31 -3.59 25.82
CA GLY A 137 -12.89 -3.33 26.01
C GLY A 137 -11.92 -4.42 25.55
N ARG A 138 -12.39 -5.58 25.09
CA ARG A 138 -11.51 -6.71 24.72
C ARG A 138 -11.46 -6.93 23.21
N LEU A 139 -10.29 -7.33 22.72
CA LEU A 139 -10.11 -7.73 21.32
C LEU A 139 -10.86 -9.05 21.07
N VAL A 140 -11.98 -8.98 20.35
CA VAL A 140 -12.81 -10.15 20.03
C VAL A 140 -12.52 -10.71 18.64
N GLN A 141 -12.12 -9.85 17.68
CA GLN A 141 -11.71 -10.29 16.34
C GLN A 141 -10.52 -9.48 15.83
N ALA A 142 -9.62 -10.18 15.14
CA ALA A 142 -8.64 -9.58 14.24
C ALA A 142 -8.74 -10.31 12.89
N ILE A 143 -8.88 -9.55 11.81
CA ILE A 143 -9.20 -10.07 10.49
C ILE A 143 -8.20 -9.49 9.50
N SER A 144 -7.54 -10.32 8.69
CA SER A 144 -6.72 -9.82 7.58
C SER A 144 -7.60 -9.12 6.55
N ARG A 145 -7.03 -8.22 5.74
CA ARG A 145 -7.81 -7.50 4.73
C ARG A 145 -8.64 -8.44 3.84
N GLY A 146 -8.05 -9.54 3.35
CA GLY A 146 -8.68 -10.42 2.39
C GLY A 146 -9.16 -9.65 1.15
N ASP A 147 -10.40 -9.88 0.75
CA ASP A 147 -11.09 -9.15 -0.33
C ASP A 147 -11.74 -7.83 0.16
N GLY A 148 -11.58 -7.49 1.44
CA GLY A 148 -12.19 -6.32 2.08
C GLY A 148 -13.57 -6.57 2.68
N LEU A 149 -14.25 -7.67 2.35
CA LEU A 149 -15.49 -8.13 2.98
C LEU A 149 -15.22 -9.31 3.92
N ARG A 150 -14.26 -10.16 3.55
CA ARG A 150 -13.82 -11.33 4.32
C ARG A 150 -12.31 -11.43 4.30
N GLY A 151 -11.74 -12.03 5.35
CA GLY A 151 -10.32 -12.29 5.47
C GLY A 151 -10.02 -13.44 6.41
N GLU A 152 -8.74 -13.71 6.63
CA GLU A 152 -8.27 -14.71 7.57
C GLU A 152 -8.57 -14.31 9.02
N ALA A 153 -8.99 -15.26 9.83
CA ALA A 153 -9.22 -15.09 11.26
C ALA A 153 -7.88 -15.09 12.01
N TRP A 154 -7.35 -13.92 12.29
CA TRP A 154 -6.07 -13.74 12.99
C TRP A 154 -6.19 -13.53 14.48
N THR A 155 -7.38 -13.66 15.06
CA THR A 155 -7.66 -13.32 16.47
C THR A 155 -6.72 -13.99 17.45
N ALA A 156 -6.49 -15.30 17.32
CA ALA A 156 -5.61 -16.05 18.23
C ALA A 156 -4.16 -15.56 18.17
N ARG A 157 -3.70 -15.13 16.99
CA ARG A 157 -2.37 -14.56 16.77
C ARG A 157 -2.29 -13.13 17.28
N ALA A 158 -3.28 -12.33 16.97
CA ALA A 158 -3.35 -10.92 17.37
C ALA A 158 -3.30 -10.75 18.89
N ARG A 159 -3.91 -11.65 19.65
CA ARG A 159 -3.83 -11.68 21.11
C ARG A 159 -2.43 -11.92 21.67
N GLN A 160 -1.52 -12.46 20.87
CA GLN A 160 -0.11 -12.63 21.24
C GLN A 160 0.75 -11.40 20.91
N ILE A 161 0.16 -10.37 20.30
CA ILE A 161 0.85 -9.12 19.96
C ILE A 161 0.56 -8.11 21.08
N PRO A 162 1.56 -7.71 21.91
CA PRO A 162 1.32 -6.81 23.03
C PRO A 162 0.73 -5.46 22.65
N ALA A 163 0.97 -5.02 21.42
CA ALA A 163 0.40 -3.78 20.88
C ALA A 163 -1.12 -3.85 20.67
N LEU A 164 -1.70 -5.05 20.54
CA LEU A 164 -3.12 -5.29 20.24
C LEU A 164 -3.88 -5.82 21.44
N GLU A 165 -3.24 -6.63 22.29
CA GLU A 165 -3.84 -7.20 23.49
C GLU A 165 -3.87 -6.16 24.62
N LYS A 166 -4.77 -5.19 24.47
CA LYS A 166 -4.98 -4.10 25.42
C LYS A 166 -6.44 -4.02 25.79
N VAL A 167 -6.71 -3.56 27.02
CA VAL A 167 -8.07 -3.25 27.44
C VAL A 167 -8.42 -1.84 26.97
N MET A 168 -9.39 -1.75 26.08
CA MET A 168 -9.94 -0.48 25.61
C MET A 168 -10.98 0.05 26.56
N THR A 169 -11.05 1.36 26.73
CA THR A 169 -12.02 2.05 27.59
C THR A 169 -12.73 3.17 26.81
N GLY A 170 -13.83 3.68 27.36
CA GLY A 170 -14.59 4.77 26.75
C GLY A 170 -15.10 4.42 25.35
N GLU A 171 -14.98 5.34 24.43
CA GLU A 171 -15.45 5.21 23.04
C GLU A 171 -14.78 4.05 22.27
N LEU A 172 -13.59 3.62 22.70
CA LEU A 172 -12.86 2.50 22.07
C LEU A 172 -13.29 1.13 22.57
N ALA A 173 -14.03 1.04 23.68
CA ALA A 173 -14.45 -0.24 24.26
C ALA A 173 -15.28 -1.09 23.31
N ASP A 174 -16.10 -0.45 22.48
CA ASP A 174 -16.90 -1.08 21.43
C ASP A 174 -16.61 -0.42 20.10
N SER A 175 -15.49 -0.80 19.48
CA SER A 175 -14.99 -0.15 18.28
C SER A 175 -14.56 -1.16 17.20
N VAL A 176 -14.58 -0.68 15.98
CA VAL A 176 -13.91 -1.32 14.83
C VAL A 176 -12.78 -0.40 14.40
N LEU A 177 -11.56 -0.91 14.38
CA LEU A 177 -10.38 -0.16 13.95
C LEU A 177 -9.78 -0.83 12.73
N GLN A 178 -9.32 -0.02 11.78
CA GLN A 178 -8.55 -0.53 10.65
C GLN A 178 -7.13 0.04 10.70
N GLY A 179 -6.16 -0.81 10.48
CA GLY A 179 -4.76 -0.46 10.63
C GLY A 179 -3.84 -1.30 9.77
N GLU A 180 -2.55 -1.01 9.89
CA GLU A 180 -1.47 -1.75 9.26
C GLU A 180 -0.60 -2.36 10.35
N LEU A 181 -0.53 -3.69 10.41
CA LEU A 181 0.44 -4.41 11.25
C LEU A 181 1.81 -4.29 10.60
N PHE A 182 2.80 -3.89 11.36
CA PHE A 182 4.16 -3.73 10.87
C PHE A 182 5.20 -4.30 11.84
N LEU A 183 6.37 -4.64 11.31
CA LEU A 183 7.51 -5.04 12.10
C LEU A 183 8.27 -3.79 12.55
N ARG A 184 8.43 -3.60 13.87
CA ARG A 184 9.19 -2.48 14.41
C ARG A 184 10.64 -2.49 13.93
N ARG A 185 11.15 -1.32 13.58
CA ARG A 185 12.51 -1.10 13.14
C ARG A 185 13.17 -0.01 13.98
N GLY A 186 14.43 -0.22 14.34
CA GLY A 186 15.25 0.82 14.96
C GLY A 186 15.85 1.72 13.88
N GLY A 187 15.24 2.90 13.64
CA GLY A 187 15.85 3.90 12.77
C GLY A 187 15.88 3.56 11.28
N HIS A 188 14.80 2.99 10.72
CA HIS A 188 14.72 2.69 9.29
C HIS A 188 14.66 3.97 8.45
N VAL A 189 15.63 4.18 7.56
CA VAL A 189 15.65 5.27 6.58
C VAL A 189 15.30 4.72 5.21
N GLN A 190 14.11 5.03 4.70
CA GLN A 190 13.56 4.46 3.47
C GLN A 190 14.45 4.70 2.25
N GLN A 191 15.00 5.90 2.11
CA GLN A 191 15.90 6.25 1.01
C GLN A 191 17.11 5.32 0.91
N GLN A 192 17.61 4.83 2.05
CA GLN A 192 18.83 4.01 2.11
C GLN A 192 18.52 2.52 2.04
N ALA A 193 17.50 2.08 2.76
CA ALA A 193 17.22 0.67 2.99
C ALA A 193 16.16 0.07 2.05
N GLY A 194 15.32 0.92 1.43
CA GLY A 194 14.22 0.46 0.57
C GLY A 194 13.14 -0.33 1.32
N GLY A 195 12.28 -1.03 0.60
CA GLY A 195 11.10 -1.73 1.14
C GLY A 195 11.40 -2.98 1.96
N MET A 196 12.52 -3.66 1.78
CA MET A 196 13.00 -4.80 2.58
C MET A 196 12.02 -5.99 2.74
N ASN A 197 11.08 -6.19 1.84
CA ASN A 197 10.03 -7.23 1.96
C ASN A 197 9.28 -7.18 3.32
N ALA A 198 9.01 -5.97 3.81
CA ALA A 198 8.41 -5.77 5.13
C ALA A 198 7.07 -6.48 5.26
N ARG A 199 6.21 -6.35 4.25
CA ARG A 199 4.90 -6.98 4.18
C ARG A 199 4.97 -8.49 4.24
N ALA A 200 5.82 -9.13 3.42
CA ALA A 200 5.99 -10.58 3.41
C ALA A 200 6.47 -11.13 4.76
N LYS A 201 7.33 -10.39 5.46
CA LYS A 201 7.79 -10.78 6.81
C LYS A 201 6.64 -10.76 7.82
N VAL A 202 5.82 -9.71 7.84
CA VAL A 202 4.67 -9.61 8.75
C VAL A 202 3.64 -10.68 8.42
N ALA A 203 3.27 -10.85 7.16
CA ALA A 203 2.35 -11.89 6.72
C ALA A 203 2.84 -13.29 7.14
N GLY A 204 4.13 -13.60 6.94
CA GLY A 204 4.73 -14.85 7.36
C GLY A 204 4.67 -15.08 8.88
N LEU A 205 4.82 -14.04 9.70
CA LEU A 205 4.66 -14.14 11.16
C LEU A 205 3.20 -14.41 11.55
N MET A 206 2.25 -13.82 10.86
CA MET A 206 0.83 -14.02 11.14
C MET A 206 0.33 -15.40 10.71
N MET A 207 0.96 -16.05 9.76
CA MET A 207 0.54 -17.35 9.22
C MET A 207 1.21 -18.56 9.91
N ARG A 208 2.41 -18.40 10.50
CA ARG A 208 3.16 -19.50 11.10
C ARG A 208 2.82 -19.72 12.56
N ALA A 209 2.60 -20.99 12.94
CA ALA A 209 2.24 -21.37 14.32
C ALA A 209 3.39 -21.16 15.34
N ASP A 210 4.63 -21.28 14.91
CA ASP A 210 5.85 -21.26 15.74
C ASP A 210 6.47 -19.88 15.97
N ALA A 211 5.80 -18.82 15.54
CA ALA A 211 6.36 -17.45 15.52
C ALA A 211 6.07 -16.62 16.79
N ALA A 212 5.59 -17.20 17.90
CA ALA A 212 5.11 -16.45 19.07
C ALA A 212 6.11 -15.41 19.59
N ALA A 213 7.39 -15.76 19.74
CA ALA A 213 8.42 -14.83 20.21
C ALA A 213 8.61 -13.62 19.26
N ALA A 214 8.47 -13.84 17.96
CA ALA A 214 8.63 -12.79 16.96
C ALA A 214 7.40 -11.87 16.86
N LEU A 215 6.21 -12.31 17.28
CA LEU A 215 5.00 -11.49 17.34
C LEU A 215 5.15 -10.30 18.28
N SER A 216 5.99 -10.39 19.31
CA SER A 216 6.29 -9.26 20.21
C SER A 216 6.97 -8.08 19.52
N GLN A 217 7.56 -8.30 18.33
CA GLN A 217 8.20 -7.26 17.52
C GLN A 217 7.19 -6.53 16.61
N LEU A 218 5.96 -7.03 16.50
CA LEU A 218 4.92 -6.37 15.72
C LEU A 218 4.30 -5.21 16.49
N ASP A 219 3.86 -4.23 15.74
CA ASP A 219 3.07 -3.11 16.21
C ASP A 219 2.01 -2.75 15.15
N VAL A 220 1.13 -1.81 15.46
CA VAL A 220 0.04 -1.41 14.58
C VAL A 220 -0.01 0.10 14.40
N PHE A 221 -0.24 0.53 13.19
CA PHE A 221 -0.61 1.89 12.84
C PHE A 221 -2.10 1.92 12.54
N ILE A 222 -2.92 2.47 13.44
CA ILE A 222 -4.36 2.63 13.20
C ILE A 222 -4.54 3.85 12.31
N TRP A 223 -5.03 3.62 11.11
CA TRP A 223 -5.27 4.68 10.14
C TRP A 223 -6.74 5.03 9.98
N ALA A 224 -7.68 4.18 10.44
CA ALA A 224 -9.11 4.47 10.40
C ALA A 224 -9.84 3.92 11.63
N TRP A 225 -10.87 4.64 12.00
CA TRP A 225 -11.82 4.28 13.04
C TRP A 225 -13.24 4.54 12.53
N PRO A 226 -13.82 3.60 11.77
CA PRO A 226 -15.20 3.71 11.28
C PRO A 226 -16.17 4.04 12.40
N ASP A 227 -17.03 5.03 12.18
CA ASP A 227 -18.03 5.51 13.14
C ASP A 227 -17.47 6.04 14.47
N GLY A 228 -16.14 6.30 14.52
CA GLY A 228 -15.50 7.00 15.63
C GLY A 228 -15.72 8.52 15.57
N PRO A 229 -15.06 9.29 16.44
CA PRO A 229 -15.15 10.75 16.44
C PRO A 229 -14.87 11.33 15.06
N SER A 230 -15.72 12.27 14.62
CA SER A 230 -15.54 12.94 13.32
C SER A 230 -14.35 13.89 13.28
N ASP A 231 -13.99 14.45 14.44
CA ASP A 231 -12.80 15.30 14.58
C ASP A 231 -11.52 14.48 14.64
N MET A 232 -10.59 14.75 13.72
CA MET A 232 -9.34 14.00 13.62
C MET A 232 -8.45 14.18 14.85
N ARG A 233 -8.38 15.36 15.45
CA ARG A 233 -7.55 15.62 16.64
C ARG A 233 -8.05 14.80 17.81
N ARG A 234 -9.38 14.79 18.03
CA ARG A 234 -10.03 13.98 19.05
C ARG A 234 -9.77 12.50 18.84
N ARG A 235 -9.90 12.01 17.60
CA ARG A 235 -9.61 10.62 17.23
C ARG A 235 -8.17 10.25 17.55
N GLN A 236 -7.19 11.06 17.14
CA GLN A 236 -5.77 10.79 17.39
C GLN A 236 -5.45 10.85 18.90
N GLN A 237 -6.06 11.75 19.64
CA GLN A 237 -5.90 11.82 21.10
C GLN A 237 -6.37 10.53 21.76
N LEU A 238 -7.56 10.05 21.46
CA LEU A 238 -8.12 8.83 22.03
C LEU A 238 -7.30 7.58 21.66
N LEU A 239 -6.89 7.46 20.40
CA LEU A 239 -6.02 6.37 19.94
C LEU A 239 -4.68 6.38 20.69
N THR A 240 -4.08 7.55 20.88
CA THR A 240 -2.81 7.70 21.59
C THR A 240 -2.96 7.33 23.07
N GLN A 241 -4.00 7.78 23.72
CA GLN A 241 -4.31 7.45 25.12
C GLN A 241 -4.55 5.94 25.30
N ALA A 242 -5.17 5.29 24.32
CA ALA A 242 -5.33 3.83 24.28
C ALA A 242 -4.04 3.07 23.95
N GLY A 243 -2.93 3.78 23.70
CA GLY A 243 -1.61 3.18 23.44
C GLY A 243 -1.30 2.93 21.97
N PHE A 244 -2.13 3.37 21.01
CA PHE A 244 -1.82 3.38 19.58
C PHE A 244 -1.00 4.63 19.22
N LYS A 245 0.19 4.75 19.84
CA LYS A 245 1.03 5.97 19.83
C LYS A 245 1.42 6.45 18.42
N TYR A 246 1.66 5.53 17.49
CA TYR A 246 2.13 5.89 16.15
C TYR A 246 1.07 6.62 15.34
N SER A 247 -0.21 6.30 15.55
CA SER A 247 -1.32 6.97 14.88
C SER A 247 -1.33 8.48 15.17
N GLY A 248 -1.22 8.88 16.44
CA GLY A 248 -1.14 10.29 16.81
C GLY A 248 0.20 10.95 16.44
N GLN A 249 1.31 10.23 16.64
CA GLN A 249 2.65 10.76 16.37
C GLN A 249 2.89 11.09 14.89
N TYR A 250 2.29 10.33 13.98
CA TYR A 250 2.54 10.43 12.54
C TYR A 250 1.32 10.87 11.72
N THR A 251 0.32 11.48 12.35
CA THR A 251 -0.82 12.08 11.65
C THR A 251 -0.76 13.60 11.83
N HIS A 252 -0.59 14.33 10.73
CA HIS A 252 -0.39 15.79 10.76
C HIS A 252 -1.37 16.50 9.82
N PRO A 253 -1.88 17.70 10.20
CA PRO A 253 -2.69 18.50 9.29
C PRO A 253 -1.84 19.05 8.14
N VAL A 254 -2.43 19.14 6.96
CA VAL A 254 -1.84 19.77 5.78
C VAL A 254 -2.88 20.61 5.06
N SER A 255 -2.45 21.72 4.45
CA SER A 255 -3.32 22.65 3.73
C SER A 255 -2.90 22.88 2.28
N SER A 256 -1.70 22.41 1.89
CA SER A 256 -1.18 22.62 0.54
C SER A 256 -0.38 21.43 0.05
N ILE A 257 -0.19 21.35 -1.27
CA ILE A 257 0.62 20.30 -1.91
C ILE A 257 2.09 20.39 -1.50
N GLU A 258 2.60 21.60 -1.28
CA GLU A 258 3.98 21.82 -0.84
C GLU A 258 4.20 21.21 0.54
N GLN A 259 3.25 21.34 1.47
CA GLN A 259 3.31 20.69 2.78
C GLN A 259 3.30 19.17 2.67
N VAL A 260 2.47 18.61 1.77
CA VAL A 260 2.44 17.18 1.49
C VAL A 260 3.79 16.71 0.95
N ALA A 261 4.37 17.44 -0.02
CA ALA A 261 5.68 17.12 -0.60
C ALA A 261 6.80 17.21 0.45
N GLN A 262 6.77 18.22 1.33
CA GLN A 262 7.73 18.37 2.43
C GLN A 262 7.66 17.18 3.40
N TRP A 263 6.46 16.77 3.84
CA TRP A 263 6.30 15.62 4.72
C TRP A 263 6.75 14.32 4.04
N ARG A 264 6.38 14.12 2.79
CA ARG A 264 6.80 12.97 1.98
C ARG A 264 8.32 12.87 1.91
N GLN A 265 9.00 13.99 1.62
CA GLN A 265 10.46 14.06 1.55
C GLN A 265 11.12 13.87 2.91
N ARG A 266 10.55 14.45 3.96
CA ARG A 266 11.04 14.31 5.35
C ARG A 266 11.02 12.83 5.76
N TRP A 267 9.89 12.14 5.61
CA TRP A 267 9.78 10.73 6.01
C TRP A 267 10.58 9.78 5.11
N TYR A 268 10.82 10.15 3.87
CA TYR A 268 11.70 9.39 2.98
C TYR A 268 13.16 9.38 3.45
N ARG A 269 13.63 10.49 4.07
CA ARG A 269 15.02 10.72 4.47
C ARG A 269 15.29 10.56 5.96
N SER A 270 14.26 10.55 6.79
CA SER A 270 14.41 10.49 8.25
C SER A 270 14.19 9.07 8.78
N PRO A 271 14.79 8.74 9.92
CA PRO A 271 14.52 7.46 10.59
C PRO A 271 13.07 7.32 11.01
N LEU A 272 12.45 6.21 10.67
CA LEU A 272 11.10 5.81 11.08
C LEU A 272 11.16 4.48 11.85
N PRO A 273 10.19 4.21 12.74
CA PRO A 273 10.12 2.93 13.45
C PRO A 273 9.51 1.80 12.60
N PHE A 274 9.20 2.06 11.35
CA PHE A 274 8.60 1.13 10.38
C PHE A 274 9.10 1.42 8.97
N VAL A 275 8.90 0.48 8.09
CA VAL A 275 9.07 0.66 6.63
C VAL A 275 7.86 1.42 6.08
N SER A 276 8.10 2.36 5.16
CA SER A 276 7.06 3.17 4.52
C SER A 276 7.31 3.24 3.02
N ASP A 277 6.28 3.03 2.20
CA ASP A 277 6.38 3.08 0.74
C ASP A 277 5.81 4.37 0.12
N GLY A 278 5.52 5.37 0.94
CA GLY A 278 5.00 6.66 0.52
C GLY A 278 4.25 7.38 1.62
N VAL A 279 3.30 8.20 1.22
CA VAL A 279 2.40 8.92 2.12
C VAL A 279 0.93 8.69 1.74
N ILE A 280 0.06 8.85 2.73
CA ILE A 280 -1.39 8.91 2.57
C ILE A 280 -1.82 10.34 2.86
N VAL A 281 -2.53 10.96 1.93
CA VAL A 281 -3.30 12.20 2.17
C VAL A 281 -4.76 11.83 2.31
N ARG A 282 -5.42 12.41 3.30
CA ARG A 282 -6.80 12.03 3.63
C ARG A 282 -7.60 13.20 4.15
N GLU A 283 -8.92 13.12 4.04
CA GLU A 283 -9.84 14.01 4.76
C GLU A 283 -9.88 13.59 6.23
N GLY A 284 -9.99 14.54 7.14
CA GLY A 284 -10.08 14.28 8.58
C GLY A 284 -11.37 13.53 8.95
N ARG A 285 -12.46 13.89 8.29
CA ARG A 285 -13.75 13.20 8.47
C ARG A 285 -13.83 11.95 7.61
N GLU A 286 -14.10 10.82 8.23
CA GLU A 286 -14.41 9.56 7.55
C GLU A 286 -15.89 9.46 7.19
N PRO A 287 -16.26 8.86 6.05
CA PRO A 287 -17.65 8.51 5.79
C PRO A 287 -18.19 7.53 6.84
N PRO A 288 -19.51 7.46 7.07
CA PRO A 288 -20.09 6.44 7.94
C PRO A 288 -19.71 5.03 7.52
N GLY A 289 -19.37 4.15 8.48
CA GLY A 289 -18.87 2.80 8.22
C GLY A 289 -19.78 1.96 7.31
N ARG A 290 -21.10 2.18 7.39
CA ARG A 290 -22.08 1.45 6.56
C ARG A 290 -21.96 1.68 5.04
N VAL A 291 -21.28 2.77 4.61
CA VAL A 291 -21.09 3.07 3.17
C VAL A 291 -19.69 2.70 2.67
N TRP A 292 -18.85 2.12 3.52
CA TRP A 292 -17.53 1.67 3.09
C TRP A 292 -17.66 0.45 2.18
N SER A 293 -16.77 0.39 1.20
CA SER A 293 -16.67 -0.73 0.26
C SER A 293 -15.23 -1.17 0.10
N PRO A 294 -14.98 -2.38 -0.39
CA PRO A 294 -13.63 -2.89 -0.66
C PRO A 294 -12.86 -2.08 -1.71
N GLY A 295 -13.54 -1.29 -2.51
CA GLY A 295 -12.94 -0.45 -3.54
C GLY A 295 -12.06 0.67 -2.99
N LYS A 296 -11.69 1.61 -3.85
CA LYS A 296 -10.85 2.75 -3.48
C LYS A 296 -11.69 3.81 -2.79
N GLY A 297 -11.41 4.08 -1.51
CA GLY A 297 -12.06 5.17 -0.78
C GLY A 297 -11.72 6.54 -1.40
N GLU A 298 -12.74 7.36 -1.65
CA GLU A 298 -12.55 8.69 -2.25
C GLU A 298 -11.97 9.73 -1.28
N TRP A 299 -12.03 9.44 0.01
CA TRP A 299 -11.58 10.32 1.10
C TRP A 299 -10.11 10.14 1.48
N LEU A 300 -9.39 9.24 0.81
CA LEU A 300 -7.97 9.00 1.04
C LEU A 300 -7.24 8.64 -0.26
N ALA A 301 -6.00 9.10 -0.37
CA ALA A 301 -5.16 8.84 -1.53
C ALA A 301 -3.71 8.59 -1.11
N ALA A 302 -3.01 7.74 -1.86
CA ALA A 302 -1.61 7.41 -1.64
C ALA A 302 -0.72 8.01 -2.71
N TRP A 303 0.41 8.59 -2.28
CA TRP A 303 1.50 9.01 -3.15
C TRP A 303 2.77 8.25 -2.78
N LYS A 304 3.08 7.22 -3.56
CA LYS A 304 4.22 6.34 -3.29
C LYS A 304 5.57 7.03 -3.54
N TYR A 305 6.61 6.51 -2.89
CA TYR A 305 7.99 6.83 -3.26
C TYR A 305 8.32 6.22 -4.63
N PRO A 306 9.32 6.76 -5.34
CA PRO A 306 9.84 6.10 -6.53
C PRO A 306 10.30 4.68 -6.18
N PRO A 307 10.09 3.71 -7.07
CA PRO A 307 10.63 2.36 -6.88
C PRO A 307 12.15 2.42 -6.68
N ALA A 308 12.67 1.66 -5.74
CA ALA A 308 14.11 1.54 -5.57
C ALA A 308 14.71 0.93 -6.84
N SER A 309 15.54 1.68 -7.54
CA SER A 309 16.27 1.22 -8.71
C SER A 309 17.75 1.06 -8.37
N ARG A 310 18.32 -0.08 -8.75
CA ARG A 310 19.77 -0.31 -8.67
C ARG A 310 20.26 -0.65 -10.06
N VAL A 311 21.30 0.02 -10.51
CA VAL A 311 22.01 -0.39 -11.72
C VAL A 311 22.83 -1.62 -11.35
N MET A 312 22.55 -2.74 -12.02
CA MET A 312 23.27 -4.00 -11.83
C MET A 312 23.85 -4.43 -13.16
N GLN A 313 25.11 -4.83 -13.16
CA GLN A 313 25.73 -5.44 -14.32
C GLN A 313 25.38 -6.92 -14.36
N VAL A 314 24.75 -7.36 -15.44
CA VAL A 314 24.50 -8.79 -15.68
C VAL A 314 25.84 -9.45 -16.03
N ARG A 315 26.36 -10.30 -15.16
CA ARG A 315 27.63 -11.01 -15.37
C ARG A 315 27.48 -12.28 -16.19
N ALA A 316 26.34 -12.95 -16.08
CA ALA A 316 26.06 -14.16 -16.85
C ALA A 316 24.55 -14.38 -16.99
N ILE A 317 24.13 -14.95 -18.10
CA ILE A 317 22.78 -15.45 -18.32
C ILE A 317 22.91 -16.95 -18.57
N ARG A 318 22.31 -17.76 -17.72
CA ARG A 318 22.27 -19.22 -17.90
C ARG A 318 20.87 -19.60 -18.34
N PHE A 319 20.80 -20.36 -19.42
CA PHE A 319 19.57 -20.98 -19.87
C PHE A 319 19.58 -22.46 -19.45
N SER A 320 18.54 -22.91 -18.81
CA SER A 320 18.33 -24.33 -18.51
C SER A 320 17.01 -24.78 -19.13
N THR A 321 17.05 -25.97 -19.74
CA THR A 321 15.86 -26.60 -20.32
C THR A 321 15.29 -27.59 -19.29
N GLY A 322 14.06 -27.37 -18.87
CA GLY A 322 13.37 -28.31 -17.95
C GLY A 322 12.98 -29.59 -18.68
N ARG A 323 12.61 -30.64 -17.92
CA ARG A 323 12.20 -31.96 -18.43
C ARG A 323 11.05 -31.90 -19.47
N SER A 324 10.27 -30.83 -19.47
CA SER A 324 9.17 -30.54 -20.42
C SER A 324 9.59 -29.68 -21.63
N GLY A 325 10.89 -29.52 -21.90
CA GLY A 325 11.39 -28.64 -22.96
C GLY A 325 11.31 -27.15 -22.68
N ARG A 326 10.84 -26.74 -21.49
CA ARG A 326 10.70 -25.34 -21.10
C ARG A 326 12.08 -24.76 -20.76
N GLN A 327 12.49 -23.71 -21.45
CA GLN A 327 13.69 -22.95 -21.13
C GLN A 327 13.43 -22.01 -19.93
N ARG A 328 14.29 -22.07 -18.92
CA ARG A 328 14.32 -21.12 -17.81
C ARG A 328 15.62 -20.32 -17.90
N GLY A 329 15.50 -19.00 -17.95
CA GLY A 329 16.64 -18.09 -17.81
C GLY A 329 16.86 -17.78 -16.33
N GLY A 330 18.03 -18.10 -15.78
CA GLY A 330 18.49 -17.66 -14.48
C GLY A 330 19.57 -16.58 -14.63
N ARG A 331 19.52 -15.56 -13.80
CA ARG A 331 20.60 -14.56 -13.70
C ARG A 331 21.52 -15.00 -12.56
N ALA A 332 22.81 -15.06 -12.80
CA ALA A 332 23.86 -15.21 -11.80
C ALA A 332 24.50 -13.84 -11.55
#